data_4402b9bc6bff37b7ad35e76ba056b516
#
_entry.id   4402b9bc6bff37b7ad35e76ba056b516
#
_cell.length_a   1.000
_cell.length_b   1.000
_cell.length_c   1.000
_cell.angle_alpha   90.00
_cell.angle_beta   90.00
_cell.angle_gamma   90.00
#
_symmetry.space_group_name_H-M   'P 1'
#
loop_
_entity.id
_entity.type
_entity.pdbx_description
1 polymer ?
#
loop_
_entity_poly.entity_id
_entity_poly.type
_entity_poly.pdbx_seq_one_letter_code
_entity_poly.pdbx_strand_id
1 'polypeptide(L)'
;MPGKRRPMDVNLSIVDGGQGKHWTKAEVEERKNSEIKMPKPKALTPPTWLNDSAKKLFRKYAKQMLEFPAGIVSNLDVGTLGRYCDCELSYAEASRHKSVWMEDCKRRLEALCAAEAIAVSKSDTQRFEDAYEDAKTQVDFWSGQMVKFEKIARSCATEMGMTISSRCRLVVPQADKKPEADPLEELQKMFLSG
;
A
#
# COMPACT_ATOMS: atom_id res chain seq x y z
N MET A 1 -26.13 6.47 7.45
CA MET A 1 -25.36 6.75 8.70
C MET A 1 -24.00 7.27 8.27
N PRO A 2 -23.56 8.50 8.62
CA PRO A 2 -22.21 8.94 8.34
C PRO A 2 -21.25 8.06 9.14
N GLY A 3 -20.30 7.41 8.45
CA GLY A 3 -19.31 6.54 9.08
C GLY A 3 -18.52 7.29 10.14
N LYS A 4 -18.30 6.67 11.31
CA LYS A 4 -17.45 7.22 12.36
C LYS A 4 -16.07 7.53 11.76
N ARG A 5 -15.67 8.80 11.80
CA ARG A 5 -14.31 9.20 11.39
C ARG A 5 -13.30 8.42 12.23
N ARG A 6 -12.30 7.84 11.57
CA ARG A 6 -11.17 7.19 12.27
C ARG A 6 -10.47 8.23 13.15
N PRO A 7 -9.96 7.84 14.32
CA PRO A 7 -9.13 8.73 15.12
C PRO A 7 -7.94 9.18 14.26
N MET A 8 -7.77 10.48 14.14
CA MET A 8 -6.73 11.13 13.35
C MET A 8 -5.75 11.77 14.32
N ASP A 9 -4.45 11.68 14.01
CA ASP A 9 -3.40 12.41 14.74
C ASP A 9 -3.80 13.88 14.89
N VAL A 10 -3.53 14.45 16.06
CA VAL A 10 -3.91 15.85 16.38
C VAL A 10 -3.31 16.84 15.39
N ASN A 11 -2.05 16.61 14.98
CA ASN A 11 -1.38 17.48 14.01
C ASN A 11 -2.03 17.40 12.63
N LEU A 12 -2.49 16.21 12.20
CA LEU A 12 -3.25 16.02 10.96
C LEU A 12 -4.60 16.71 11.01
N SER A 13 -5.29 16.66 12.15
CA SER A 13 -6.61 17.31 12.29
C SER A 13 -6.51 18.85 12.28
N ILE A 14 -5.37 19.41 12.66
CA ILE A 14 -5.08 20.85 12.61
C ILE A 14 -4.77 21.29 11.17
N VAL A 15 -3.95 20.50 10.45
CA VAL A 15 -3.54 20.80 9.06
C VAL A 15 -4.68 20.60 8.06
N ASP A 16 -5.55 19.62 8.28
CA ASP A 16 -6.70 19.33 7.41
C ASP A 16 -7.83 20.39 7.52
N GLY A 17 -7.54 21.52 8.20
CA GLY A 17 -8.46 22.66 8.35
C GLY A 17 -9.79 22.21 8.95
N GLY A 18 -9.70 21.37 10.01
CA GLY A 18 -10.85 20.68 10.62
C GLY A 18 -12.10 21.53 10.59
N GLN A 19 -13.05 21.14 9.79
CA GLN A 19 -14.25 21.89 9.49
C GLN A 19 -14.88 22.42 10.80
N GLY A 20 -14.62 23.67 11.15
CA GLY A 20 -15.40 24.46 12.07
C GLY A 20 -14.93 24.51 13.53
N LYS A 21 -13.84 23.90 13.98
CA LYS A 21 -13.38 24.03 15.36
C LYS A 21 -11.95 24.61 15.46
N HIS A 22 -11.83 25.83 15.95
CA HIS A 22 -10.55 26.38 16.40
C HIS A 22 -10.11 25.66 17.69
N TRP A 23 -9.04 24.89 17.60
CA TRP A 23 -8.43 24.21 18.73
C TRP A 23 -7.63 25.20 19.56
N THR A 24 -7.85 25.23 20.88
CA THR A 24 -7.01 25.99 21.78
C THR A 24 -5.67 25.29 21.97
N LYS A 25 -4.62 26.04 22.30
CA LYS A 25 -3.29 25.47 22.60
C LYS A 25 -3.35 24.38 23.67
N ALA A 26 -4.17 24.56 24.70
CA ALA A 26 -4.38 23.59 25.78
C ALA A 26 -5.01 22.29 25.29
N GLU A 27 -6.05 22.35 24.44
CA GLU A 27 -6.69 21.16 23.85
C GLU A 27 -5.73 20.39 22.92
N VAL A 28 -4.85 21.11 22.20
CA VAL A 28 -3.81 20.50 21.36
C VAL A 28 -2.80 19.75 22.22
N GLU A 29 -2.37 20.36 23.33
CA GLU A 29 -1.39 19.80 24.25
C GLU A 29 -1.93 18.58 25.01
N GLU A 30 -3.17 18.66 25.48
CA GLU A 30 -3.86 17.55 26.13
C GLU A 30 -4.01 16.34 25.18
N ARG A 31 -4.36 16.57 23.92
CA ARG A 31 -4.43 15.51 22.93
C ARG A 31 -3.07 14.91 22.58
N LYS A 32 -2.02 15.74 22.45
CA LYS A 32 -0.66 15.25 22.23
C LYS A 32 -0.18 14.37 23.39
N ASN A 33 -0.57 14.70 24.60
CA ASN A 33 -0.23 13.92 25.80
C ASN A 33 -1.05 12.64 25.92
N SER A 34 -2.26 12.61 25.35
CA SER A 34 -3.14 11.42 25.33
C SER A 34 -2.90 10.49 24.13
N GLU A 35 -2.08 10.88 23.16
CA GLU A 35 -1.73 10.01 22.04
C GLU A 35 -0.94 8.78 22.50
N ILE A 36 -1.44 7.61 22.12
CA ILE A 36 -0.75 6.33 22.39
C ILE A 36 0.53 6.28 21.56
N LYS A 37 1.68 6.56 22.16
CA LYS A 37 2.99 6.42 21.51
C LYS A 37 3.41 4.96 21.54
N MET A 38 3.29 4.27 20.41
CA MET A 38 3.81 2.91 20.29
C MET A 38 5.34 2.91 20.23
N PRO A 39 6.02 2.05 21.01
CA PRO A 39 7.47 1.95 20.94
C PRO A 39 7.89 1.40 19.58
N LYS A 40 8.93 1.99 18.99
CA LYS A 40 9.51 1.51 17.72
C LYS A 40 10.08 0.11 17.93
N PRO A 41 9.64 -0.91 17.15
CA PRO A 41 10.21 -2.24 17.24
C PRO A 41 11.67 -2.24 16.77
N LYS A 42 12.52 -3.04 17.40
CA LYS A 42 13.93 -3.23 16.99
C LYS A 42 14.02 -4.01 15.67
N ALA A 43 13.11 -4.93 15.43
CA ALA A 43 13.04 -5.75 14.23
C ALA A 43 11.60 -6.22 14.02
N LEU A 44 11.22 -6.44 12.76
CA LEU A 44 9.96 -7.09 12.38
C LEU A 44 10.28 -8.49 11.87
N THR A 45 9.71 -9.50 12.53
CA THR A 45 9.92 -10.91 12.18
C THR A 45 8.84 -11.35 11.19
N PRO A 46 9.20 -11.97 10.05
CA PRO A 46 8.20 -12.45 9.09
C PRO A 46 7.33 -13.54 9.70
N PRO A 47 6.00 -13.52 9.44
CA PRO A 47 5.09 -14.55 9.86
C PRO A 47 5.51 -15.95 9.36
N THR A 48 5.23 -16.98 10.15
CA THR A 48 5.61 -18.38 9.85
C THR A 48 4.90 -18.94 8.62
N TRP A 49 3.69 -18.47 8.35
CA TRP A 49 2.86 -18.89 7.23
C TRP A 49 3.33 -18.38 5.86
N LEU A 50 4.25 -17.42 5.80
CA LEU A 50 4.82 -16.95 4.55
C LEU A 50 5.78 -17.98 3.96
N ASN A 51 5.74 -18.13 2.62
CA ASN A 51 6.76 -18.88 1.89
C ASN A 51 8.11 -18.13 1.88
N ASP A 52 9.18 -18.80 1.46
CA ASP A 52 10.54 -18.22 1.54
C ASP A 52 10.73 -16.98 0.64
N SER A 53 10.06 -16.92 -0.49
CA SER A 53 10.09 -15.75 -1.38
C SER A 53 9.40 -14.55 -0.73
N ALA A 54 8.23 -14.78 -0.12
CA ALA A 54 7.51 -13.74 0.63
C ALA A 54 8.29 -13.29 1.86
N LYS A 55 8.96 -14.21 2.58
CA LYS A 55 9.85 -13.84 3.70
C LYS A 55 11.02 -12.96 3.28
N LYS A 56 11.60 -13.21 2.09
CA LYS A 56 12.66 -12.33 1.54
C LYS A 56 12.12 -10.94 1.25
N LEU A 57 10.96 -10.86 0.60
CA LEU A 57 10.29 -9.59 0.30
C LEU A 57 9.89 -8.85 1.58
N PHE A 58 9.34 -9.57 2.55
CA PHE A 58 9.01 -9.03 3.87
C PHE A 58 10.22 -8.37 4.55
N ARG A 59 11.37 -9.06 4.61
CA ARG A 59 12.59 -8.51 5.23
C ARG A 59 13.06 -7.23 4.54
N LYS A 60 12.95 -7.16 3.21
CA LYS A 60 13.27 -5.96 2.43
C LYS A 60 12.40 -4.78 2.84
N TYR A 61 11.08 -4.95 2.86
CA TYR A 61 10.15 -3.88 3.24
C TYR A 61 10.21 -3.54 4.72
N ALA A 62 10.35 -4.54 5.59
CA ALA A 62 10.52 -4.35 7.03
C ALA A 62 11.72 -3.44 7.35
N LYS A 63 12.85 -3.65 6.66
CA LYS A 63 14.02 -2.79 6.81
C LYS A 63 13.71 -1.34 6.43
N GLN A 64 13.08 -1.13 5.28
CA GLN A 64 12.70 0.22 4.81
C GLN A 64 11.69 0.90 5.76
N MET A 65 10.71 0.15 6.27
CA MET A 65 9.72 0.69 7.22
C MET A 65 10.36 1.08 8.56
N LEU A 66 11.37 0.35 9.01
CA LEU A 66 12.11 0.69 10.22
C LEU A 66 13.02 1.93 10.09
N GLU A 67 13.28 2.40 8.88
CA GLU A 67 14.00 3.65 8.61
C GLU A 67 13.10 4.89 8.83
N PHE A 68 11.76 4.71 8.83
CA PHE A 68 10.85 5.82 9.11
C PHE A 68 10.96 6.30 10.57
N PRO A 69 10.62 7.59 10.84
CA PRO A 69 10.60 8.14 12.17
C PRO A 69 9.75 7.32 13.15
N ALA A 70 10.03 7.44 14.44
CA ALA A 70 9.40 6.66 15.50
C ALA A 70 7.87 6.76 15.49
N GLY A 71 7.20 5.65 15.75
CA GLY A 71 5.75 5.57 16.00
C GLY A 71 4.89 5.22 14.79
N ILE A 72 5.46 5.12 13.58
CA ILE A 72 4.68 4.79 12.38
C ILE A 72 4.48 3.28 12.22
N VAL A 73 5.47 2.48 12.65
CA VAL A 73 5.48 1.02 12.50
C VAL A 73 5.53 0.34 13.84
N SER A 74 4.68 -0.65 14.04
CA SER A 74 4.60 -1.44 15.25
C SER A 74 4.67 -2.95 14.94
N ASN A 75 4.81 -3.77 15.98
CA ASN A 75 4.71 -5.23 15.83
C ASN A 75 3.31 -5.70 15.38
N LEU A 76 2.28 -4.85 15.51
CA LEU A 76 0.92 -5.15 15.05
C LEU A 76 0.81 -5.15 13.53
N ASP A 77 1.71 -4.44 12.84
CA ASP A 77 1.72 -4.32 11.38
C ASP A 77 2.33 -5.53 10.66
N VAL A 78 2.95 -6.44 11.43
CA VAL A 78 3.60 -7.66 10.88
C VAL A 78 2.64 -8.50 10.03
N GLY A 79 1.41 -8.68 10.48
CA GLY A 79 0.41 -9.43 9.72
C GLY A 79 -0.02 -8.74 8.43
N THR A 80 -0.17 -7.42 8.46
CA THR A 80 -0.55 -6.60 7.30
C THR A 80 0.57 -6.55 6.27
N LEU A 81 1.83 -6.37 6.73
CA LEU A 81 3.01 -6.44 5.87
C LEU A 81 3.19 -7.83 5.25
N GLY A 82 2.92 -8.89 6.04
CA GLY A 82 2.95 -10.26 5.53
C GLY A 82 1.95 -10.47 4.38
N ARG A 83 0.69 -10.07 4.57
CA ARG A 83 -0.35 -10.14 3.52
C ARG A 83 0.02 -9.31 2.29
N TYR A 84 0.58 -8.11 2.48
CA TYR A 84 1.07 -7.30 1.40
C TYR A 84 2.10 -8.04 0.55
N CYS A 85 3.13 -8.61 1.18
CA CYS A 85 4.20 -9.34 0.49
C CYS A 85 3.68 -10.58 -0.25
N ASP A 86 2.75 -11.32 0.35
CA ASP A 86 2.13 -12.49 -0.27
C ASP A 86 1.29 -12.11 -1.49
N CYS A 87 0.49 -11.04 -1.39
CA CYS A 87 -0.30 -10.53 -2.51
C CYS A 87 0.56 -9.99 -3.65
N GLU A 88 1.68 -9.32 -3.39
CA GLU A 88 2.62 -8.86 -4.41
C GLU A 88 3.21 -10.02 -5.21
N LEU A 89 3.60 -11.11 -4.54
CA LEU A 89 4.10 -12.31 -5.22
C LEU A 89 3.00 -13.03 -5.99
N SER A 90 1.82 -13.16 -5.42
CA SER A 90 0.67 -13.78 -6.08
C SER A 90 0.23 -12.98 -7.31
N TYR A 91 0.29 -11.64 -7.26
CA TYR A 91 0.05 -10.78 -8.40
C TYR A 91 1.08 -11.03 -9.52
N ALA A 92 2.37 -11.08 -9.17
CA ALA A 92 3.43 -11.34 -10.13
C ALA A 92 3.31 -12.73 -10.79
N GLU A 93 2.87 -13.74 -10.03
CA GLU A 93 2.60 -15.08 -10.53
C GLU A 93 1.39 -15.11 -11.45
N ALA A 94 0.28 -14.50 -11.05
CA ALA A 94 -0.92 -14.37 -11.89
C ALA A 94 -0.63 -13.63 -13.20
N SER A 95 0.20 -12.59 -13.16
CA SER A 95 0.65 -11.86 -14.34
C SER A 95 1.44 -12.74 -15.31
N ARG A 96 2.33 -13.62 -14.79
CA ARG A 96 3.06 -14.59 -15.63
C ARG A 96 2.13 -15.59 -16.28
N HIS A 97 1.21 -16.18 -15.51
CA HIS A 97 0.21 -17.11 -16.04
C HIS A 97 -0.66 -16.45 -17.12
N LYS A 98 -1.13 -15.23 -16.86
CA LYS A 98 -1.89 -14.47 -17.85
C LYS A 98 -1.10 -14.30 -19.14
N SER A 99 0.18 -13.94 -19.07
CA SER A 99 1.02 -13.74 -20.26
C SER A 99 1.17 -15.03 -21.08
N VAL A 100 1.36 -16.18 -20.42
CA VAL A 100 1.42 -17.49 -21.08
C VAL A 100 0.11 -17.81 -21.81
N TRP A 101 -1.02 -17.61 -21.13
CA TRP A 101 -2.33 -17.87 -21.73
C TRP A 101 -2.70 -16.87 -22.82
N MET A 102 -2.25 -15.64 -22.76
CA MET A 102 -2.42 -14.66 -23.84
C MET A 102 -1.68 -15.10 -25.11
N GLU A 103 -0.47 -15.62 -24.98
CA GLU A 103 0.28 -16.14 -26.14
C GLU A 103 -0.36 -17.43 -26.69
N ASP A 104 -0.87 -18.31 -25.83
CA ASP A 104 -1.60 -19.50 -26.24
C ASP A 104 -2.92 -19.13 -26.95
N CYS A 105 -3.65 -18.16 -26.43
CA CYS A 105 -4.88 -17.64 -27.04
C CYS A 105 -4.61 -17.10 -28.45
N LYS A 106 -3.53 -16.36 -28.65
CA LYS A 106 -3.11 -15.84 -29.94
C LYS A 106 -2.82 -16.98 -30.95
N ARG A 107 -2.04 -18.00 -30.53
CA ARG A 107 -1.75 -19.17 -31.37
C ARG A 107 -3.04 -19.94 -31.80
N ARG A 108 -3.98 -20.09 -30.85
CA ARG A 108 -5.26 -20.79 -31.13
C ARG A 108 -6.15 -19.98 -32.04
N LEU A 109 -6.16 -18.64 -31.92
CA LEU A 109 -6.86 -17.78 -32.87
C LEU A 109 -6.28 -17.87 -34.29
N GLU A 110 -4.95 -17.86 -34.41
CA GLU A 110 -4.28 -18.05 -35.71
C GLU A 110 -4.62 -19.41 -36.32
N ALA A 111 -4.66 -20.48 -35.52
CA ALA A 111 -5.06 -21.82 -35.99
C ALA A 111 -6.53 -21.88 -36.44
N LEU A 112 -7.44 -21.21 -35.71
CA LEU A 112 -8.86 -21.11 -36.08
C LEU A 112 -9.02 -20.37 -37.41
N CYS A 113 -8.39 -19.22 -37.58
CA CYS A 113 -8.43 -18.45 -38.82
C CYS A 113 -7.85 -19.26 -40.02
N ALA A 114 -6.79 -20.03 -39.81
CA ALA A 114 -6.23 -20.91 -40.84
C ALA A 114 -7.19 -22.06 -41.21
N ALA A 115 -7.85 -22.67 -40.24
CA ALA A 115 -8.83 -23.70 -40.44
C ALA A 115 -10.06 -23.20 -41.24
N GLU A 116 -10.53 -22.00 -40.95
CA GLU A 116 -11.61 -21.33 -41.69
C GLU A 116 -11.19 -21.06 -43.14
N ALA A 117 -9.96 -20.58 -43.37
CA ALA A 117 -9.44 -20.24 -44.70
C ALA A 117 -9.36 -21.48 -45.65
N ILE A 118 -9.10 -22.65 -45.11
CA ILE A 118 -9.02 -23.92 -45.91
C ILE A 118 -10.31 -24.73 -45.90
N ALA A 119 -11.40 -24.17 -45.39
CA ALA A 119 -12.73 -24.78 -45.35
C ALA A 119 -12.73 -26.20 -44.73
N VAL A 120 -12.10 -26.37 -43.59
CA VAL A 120 -12.08 -27.62 -42.81
C VAL A 120 -13.52 -28.04 -42.42
N SER A 121 -13.72 -29.29 -42.02
CA SER A 121 -15.04 -29.79 -41.62
C SER A 121 -15.63 -28.96 -40.46
N LYS A 122 -16.95 -28.80 -40.39
CA LYS A 122 -17.63 -28.06 -39.30
C LYS A 122 -17.27 -28.59 -37.92
N SER A 123 -17.06 -29.92 -37.77
CA SER A 123 -16.69 -30.52 -36.51
C SER A 123 -15.27 -30.12 -36.04
N ASP A 124 -14.34 -29.97 -37.01
CA ASP A 124 -12.98 -29.56 -36.69
C ASP A 124 -12.90 -28.06 -36.40
N THR A 125 -13.64 -27.23 -37.15
CA THR A 125 -13.77 -25.79 -36.85
C THR A 125 -14.29 -25.59 -35.45
N GLN A 126 -15.33 -26.28 -35.02
CA GLN A 126 -15.88 -26.21 -33.68
C GLN A 126 -14.82 -26.55 -32.60
N ARG A 127 -13.96 -27.53 -32.83
CA ARG A 127 -12.88 -27.89 -31.91
C ARG A 127 -11.85 -26.76 -31.76
N PHE A 128 -11.55 -26.02 -32.83
CA PHE A 128 -10.65 -24.86 -32.75
C PHE A 128 -11.31 -23.68 -32.01
N GLU A 129 -12.61 -23.45 -32.24
CA GLU A 129 -13.38 -22.43 -31.49
C GLU A 129 -13.41 -22.76 -30.03
N ASP A 130 -13.76 -23.99 -29.63
CA ASP A 130 -13.79 -24.42 -28.23
C ASP A 130 -12.41 -24.25 -27.56
N ALA A 131 -11.34 -24.63 -28.25
CA ALA A 131 -9.99 -24.48 -27.76
C ALA A 131 -9.58 -23.01 -27.58
N TYR A 132 -10.01 -22.12 -28.46
CA TYR A 132 -9.78 -20.68 -28.34
C TYR A 132 -10.54 -20.08 -27.16
N GLU A 133 -11.83 -20.41 -27.00
CA GLU A 133 -12.65 -19.93 -25.88
C GLU A 133 -12.13 -20.42 -24.51
N ASP A 134 -11.60 -21.65 -24.43
CA ASP A 134 -10.91 -22.16 -23.25
C ASP A 134 -9.70 -21.28 -22.86
N ALA A 135 -8.84 -20.96 -23.84
CA ALA A 135 -7.67 -20.12 -23.58
C ALA A 135 -8.07 -18.71 -23.13
N LYS A 136 -9.09 -18.13 -23.75
CA LYS A 136 -9.66 -16.83 -23.38
C LYS A 136 -10.22 -16.84 -21.97
N THR A 137 -10.93 -17.89 -21.59
CA THR A 137 -11.43 -18.09 -20.22
C THR A 137 -10.29 -18.09 -19.19
N GLN A 138 -9.15 -18.73 -19.53
CA GLN A 138 -7.96 -18.70 -18.65
C GLN A 138 -7.36 -17.28 -18.53
N VAL A 139 -7.30 -16.51 -19.63
CA VAL A 139 -6.85 -15.12 -19.59
C VAL A 139 -7.73 -14.28 -18.67
N ASP A 140 -9.04 -14.44 -18.77
CA ASP A 140 -10.01 -13.72 -17.94
C ASP A 140 -9.90 -14.13 -16.47
N PHE A 141 -9.75 -15.43 -16.19
CA PHE A 141 -9.52 -15.93 -14.84
C PHE A 141 -8.30 -15.29 -14.19
N TRP A 142 -7.14 -15.33 -14.84
CA TRP A 142 -5.91 -14.76 -14.30
C TRP A 142 -5.97 -13.23 -14.19
N SER A 143 -6.64 -12.56 -15.13
CA SER A 143 -6.90 -11.12 -15.03
C SER A 143 -7.73 -10.79 -13.77
N GLY A 144 -8.75 -11.58 -13.49
CA GLY A 144 -9.56 -11.47 -12.27
C GLY A 144 -8.75 -11.69 -10.99
N GLN A 145 -7.83 -12.67 -10.97
CA GLN A 145 -6.94 -12.90 -9.84
C GLN A 145 -6.01 -11.70 -9.59
N MET A 146 -5.41 -11.14 -10.65
CA MET A 146 -4.58 -9.93 -10.55
C MET A 146 -5.32 -8.77 -9.88
N VAL A 147 -6.57 -8.51 -10.29
CA VAL A 147 -7.40 -7.44 -9.69
C VAL A 147 -7.66 -7.69 -8.20
N LYS A 148 -7.89 -8.95 -7.79
CA LYS A 148 -8.10 -9.32 -6.39
C LYS A 148 -6.84 -9.07 -5.55
N PHE A 149 -5.67 -9.54 -6.02
CA PHE A 149 -4.41 -9.37 -5.31
C PHE A 149 -4.00 -7.89 -5.21
N GLU A 150 -4.18 -7.13 -6.31
CA GLU A 150 -3.92 -5.68 -6.31
C GLU A 150 -4.78 -4.95 -5.27
N LYS A 151 -6.07 -5.25 -5.18
CA LYS A 151 -6.97 -4.61 -4.20
C LYS A 151 -6.51 -4.87 -2.77
N ILE A 152 -6.13 -6.11 -2.45
CA ILE A 152 -5.65 -6.47 -1.11
C ILE A 152 -4.30 -5.80 -0.82
N ALA A 153 -3.36 -5.85 -1.76
CA ALA A 153 -2.06 -5.21 -1.61
C ALA A 153 -2.20 -3.70 -1.42
N ARG A 154 -3.05 -3.05 -2.20
CA ARG A 154 -3.32 -1.60 -2.08
C ARG A 154 -3.95 -1.25 -0.74
N SER A 155 -4.90 -2.04 -0.23
CA SER A 155 -5.48 -1.85 1.11
C SER A 155 -4.40 -1.94 2.18
N CYS A 156 -3.60 -3.01 2.17
CA CYS A 156 -2.50 -3.19 3.11
C CYS A 156 -1.49 -2.04 3.04
N ALA A 157 -1.08 -1.63 1.84
CA ALA A 157 -0.15 -0.52 1.64
C ALA A 157 -0.70 0.81 2.18
N THR A 158 -2.00 1.05 1.99
CA THR A 158 -2.66 2.25 2.51
C THR A 158 -2.73 2.23 4.05
N GLU A 159 -3.07 1.09 4.64
CA GLU A 159 -3.13 0.90 6.09
C GLU A 159 -1.76 1.13 6.76
N MET A 160 -0.70 0.67 6.11
CA MET A 160 0.68 0.82 6.59
C MET A 160 1.34 2.18 6.26
N GLY A 161 0.62 3.09 5.62
CA GLY A 161 1.22 4.38 5.22
C GLY A 161 2.25 4.29 4.09
N MET A 162 2.26 3.21 3.30
CA MET A 162 3.25 2.99 2.24
C MET A 162 2.94 3.76 0.95
N THR A 163 1.70 4.21 0.74
CA THR A 163 1.32 5.00 -0.44
C THR A 163 1.69 6.47 -0.29
N ILE A 164 1.92 7.17 -1.41
CA ILE A 164 2.20 8.60 -1.40
C ILE A 164 1.07 9.36 -0.67
N SER A 165 -0.18 9.05 -0.99
CA SER A 165 -1.36 9.69 -0.38
C SER A 165 -1.44 9.45 1.12
N SER A 166 -1.13 8.23 1.61
CA SER A 166 -1.10 7.95 3.03
C SER A 166 0.07 8.64 3.73
N ARG A 167 1.26 8.71 3.09
CA ARG A 167 2.43 9.43 3.62
C ARG A 167 2.20 10.94 3.71
N CYS A 168 1.54 11.55 2.73
CA CYS A 168 1.17 12.96 2.79
C CYS A 168 0.20 13.28 3.94
N ARG A 169 -0.54 12.27 4.44
CA ARG A 169 -1.42 12.40 5.61
C ARG A 169 -0.69 12.17 6.94
N LEU A 170 0.49 11.55 6.91
CA LEU A 170 1.36 11.38 8.06
C LEU A 170 2.24 12.63 8.16
N VAL A 171 1.72 13.68 8.79
CA VAL A 171 2.58 14.78 9.23
C VAL A 171 3.46 14.23 10.33
N VAL A 172 4.72 13.97 9.99
CA VAL A 172 5.73 13.65 10.99
C VAL A 172 5.88 14.91 11.85
N PRO A 173 5.64 14.87 13.18
CA PRO A 173 5.97 15.98 14.04
C PRO A 173 7.46 16.26 13.83
N GLN A 174 7.81 17.43 13.32
CA GLN A 174 9.21 17.82 13.29
C GLN A 174 9.64 17.84 14.76
N ALA A 175 10.60 16.96 15.09
CA ALA A 175 11.26 16.99 16.37
C ALA A 175 11.62 18.46 16.62
N ASP A 176 11.14 18.99 17.74
CA ASP A 176 11.19 20.39 18.14
C ASP A 176 12.30 21.16 17.41
N LYS A 177 11.94 21.95 16.40
CA LYS A 177 12.75 23.12 16.12
C LYS A 177 12.73 23.87 17.43
N LYS A 178 13.87 23.93 18.12
CA LYS A 178 14.08 24.92 19.20
C LYS A 178 13.39 26.18 18.69
N PRO A 179 12.50 26.79 19.49
CA PRO A 179 11.91 28.05 19.06
C PRO A 179 13.08 28.93 18.65
N GLU A 180 13.10 29.38 17.41
CA GLU A 180 14.04 30.42 16.99
C GLU A 180 13.84 31.50 18.01
N ALA A 181 14.93 31.82 18.69
CA ALA A 181 14.91 32.87 19.75
C ALA A 181 14.23 34.08 19.12
N ASP A 182 13.20 34.57 19.79
CA ASP A 182 12.43 35.72 19.28
C ASP A 182 13.44 36.85 19.01
N PRO A 183 13.53 37.34 17.75
CA PRO A 183 14.48 38.42 17.42
C PRO A 183 14.34 39.63 18.36
N LEU A 184 13.14 39.81 18.93
CA LEU A 184 12.88 40.84 19.97
C LEU A 184 13.55 40.54 21.31
N GLU A 185 13.61 39.27 21.71
CA GLU A 185 14.35 38.89 22.96
C GLU A 185 15.87 39.02 22.81
N GLU A 186 16.42 38.72 21.62
CA GLU A 186 17.84 38.93 21.34
C GLU A 186 18.19 40.42 21.32
N LEU A 187 17.35 41.23 20.71
CA LEU A 187 17.51 42.70 20.74
C LEU A 187 17.41 43.26 22.17
N GLN A 188 16.45 42.82 22.99
CA GLN A 188 16.34 43.23 24.39
C GLN A 188 17.56 42.83 25.22
N LYS A 189 18.11 41.63 25.01
CA LYS A 189 19.34 41.20 25.69
C LYS A 189 20.55 42.04 25.28
N MET A 190 20.64 42.44 24.01
CA MET A 190 21.70 43.36 23.54
C MET A 190 21.59 44.76 24.15
N PHE A 191 20.38 45.28 24.32
CA PHE A 191 20.16 46.60 24.94
C PHE A 191 20.34 46.62 26.46
N LEU A 192 20.23 45.48 27.17
CA LEU A 192 20.39 45.37 28.62
C LEU A 192 21.80 44.99 29.03
N SER A 193 22.69 44.63 28.11
CA SER A 193 24.08 44.22 28.38
C SER A 193 25.11 45.28 27.98
N GLY A 194 24.72 46.47 27.57
CA GLY A 194 25.54 47.66 27.36
C GLY A 194 25.24 48.70 28.42
#